data_2538a98c16971ec63a972c9a98963f7f
#
_entry.id   2538a98c16971ec63a972c9a98963f7f
#
_cell.length_a   1.000
_cell.length_b   1.000
_cell.length_c   1.000
_cell.angle_alpha   90.00
_cell.angle_beta   90.00
_cell.angle_gamma   90.00
#
_symmetry.space_group_name_H-M   'P 1'
#
loop_
_entity.id
_entity.type
_entity.pdbx_description
1 polymer ?
#
loop_
_entity_poly.entity_id
_entity_poly.type
_entity_poly.pdbx_seq_one_letter_code
_entity_poly.pdbx_strand_id
1 'polypeptide(L)'
;MGFKCGIVGLPNVGKSTLFNALTETAAAQAANYPFCTIEPNVGEVAVPDPRLDQLAAIAKSAQIIPTRLTFVDIAGLVRGASKGEGLGNQFLATIREVDAVAHVVRCFEDSDITHVEGKIAPLADIDTIETELMLADLDSLEKRVDNLTKKAKGNDKEAREQLDLVNRALVLLREGKPARYLERKAEEERTFRMLGLLTSKPVLYVCNVEEASAAKGNGFSEMVAQRAREEGAASVVISAKIESEIATLSRAERAEFLETLGLEEAGLDRLIRAGYQLLDLITYFTAGPKEARAWTIHRGTRAPAAAGVIHTDFEKGFIRAETIACADYVALGGEAGARDAGKLRLEGKDYVVADGDVMHFRFNN
;
A
#
# COMPACT_ATOMS: atom_id res chain seq x y z
N MET A 1 11.07 -0.86 8.82
CA MET A 1 10.94 -0.41 7.43
C MET A 1 9.46 -0.27 7.15
N GLY A 2 8.99 0.94 6.74
CA GLY A 2 7.60 1.16 6.39
C GLY A 2 7.30 0.68 4.97
N PHE A 3 6.05 0.29 4.71
CA PHE A 3 5.57 -0.05 3.37
C PHE A 3 5.26 1.24 2.61
N LYS A 4 5.69 1.30 1.34
CA LYS A 4 5.57 2.49 0.51
C LYS A 4 4.61 2.27 -0.66
N CYS A 5 3.65 3.18 -0.82
CA CYS A 5 2.74 3.22 -1.96
C CYS A 5 3.03 4.47 -2.81
N GLY A 6 3.43 4.29 -4.06
CA GLY A 6 3.70 5.40 -4.96
C GLY A 6 2.43 5.90 -5.63
N ILE A 7 2.16 7.21 -5.55
CA ILE A 7 1.02 7.84 -6.25
C ILE A 7 1.49 8.26 -7.63
N VAL A 8 0.90 7.68 -8.66
CA VAL A 8 1.17 8.00 -10.08
C VAL A 8 -0.10 8.47 -10.79
N GLY A 9 0.06 9.15 -11.89
CA GLY A 9 -1.06 9.60 -12.74
C GLY A 9 -0.57 10.61 -13.76
N LEU A 10 -1.36 10.83 -14.82
CA LEU A 10 -1.14 11.87 -15.79
C LEU A 10 -1.23 13.27 -15.13
N PRO A 11 -0.72 14.33 -15.76
CA PRO A 11 -0.96 15.69 -15.29
C PRO A 11 -2.46 16.01 -15.19
N ASN A 12 -2.83 16.85 -14.24
CA ASN A 12 -4.20 17.36 -14.05
C ASN A 12 -5.28 16.32 -13.72
N VAL A 13 -4.90 15.17 -13.17
CA VAL A 13 -5.84 14.15 -12.70
C VAL A 13 -6.26 14.33 -11.22
N GLY A 14 -5.71 15.34 -10.53
CA GLY A 14 -5.95 15.59 -9.10
C GLY A 14 -4.93 14.93 -8.16
N LYS A 15 -3.83 14.39 -8.69
CA LYS A 15 -2.78 13.71 -7.94
C LYS A 15 -2.21 14.56 -6.80
N SER A 16 -1.79 15.79 -7.08
CA SER A 16 -1.20 16.71 -6.08
C SER A 16 -2.23 17.15 -5.04
N THR A 17 -3.49 17.36 -5.44
CA THR A 17 -4.59 17.66 -4.49
C THR A 17 -4.79 16.50 -3.52
N LEU A 18 -4.82 15.27 -4.03
CA LEU A 18 -4.94 14.07 -3.20
C LEU A 18 -3.75 13.91 -2.26
N PHE A 19 -2.53 14.09 -2.76
CA PHE A 19 -1.32 13.99 -1.94
C PHE A 19 -1.27 15.07 -0.84
N ASN A 20 -1.66 16.29 -1.15
CA ASN A 20 -1.74 17.37 -0.16
C ASN A 20 -2.76 17.04 0.93
N ALA A 21 -3.95 16.54 0.57
CA ALA A 21 -4.95 16.10 1.54
C ALA A 21 -4.43 14.97 2.46
N LEU A 22 -3.67 14.02 1.90
CA LEU A 22 -2.98 12.97 2.67
C LEU A 22 -1.95 13.58 3.65
N THR A 23 -1.14 14.51 3.21
CA THR A 23 -0.08 15.12 4.04
C THR A 23 -0.65 16.06 5.09
N GLU A 24 -1.72 16.80 4.82
CA GLU A 24 -2.44 17.61 5.80
C GLU A 24 -3.08 16.74 6.87
N THR A 25 -3.72 15.64 6.49
CA THR A 25 -4.25 14.64 7.43
C THR A 25 -3.14 14.05 8.28
N ALA A 26 -1.99 13.72 7.69
CA ALA A 26 -0.82 13.23 8.41
C ALA A 26 -0.28 14.26 9.40
N ALA A 27 -0.18 15.53 9.02
CA ALA A 27 0.29 16.63 9.88
C ALA A 27 -0.68 16.87 11.06
N ALA A 28 -1.99 16.84 10.84
CA ALA A 28 -2.98 16.93 11.89
C ALA A 28 -2.92 15.75 12.89
N GLN A 29 -2.63 14.55 12.40
CA GLN A 29 -2.38 13.37 13.23
C GLN A 29 -1.05 13.46 13.98
N ALA A 30 0.01 14.01 13.34
CA ALA A 30 1.34 14.17 13.93
C ALA A 30 1.37 15.12 15.13
N ALA A 31 0.49 16.12 15.17
CA ALA A 31 0.34 17.00 16.33
C ALA A 31 -0.03 16.23 17.61
N ASN A 32 -0.61 15.03 17.46
CA ASN A 32 -0.98 14.14 18.57
C ASN A 32 0.08 13.04 18.84
N TYR A 33 1.09 12.88 17.96
CA TYR A 33 2.10 11.82 18.07
C TYR A 33 3.50 12.37 17.77
N PRO A 34 4.44 12.35 18.72
CA PRO A 34 5.84 12.76 18.47
C PRO A 34 6.54 11.79 17.51
N PHE A 35 7.43 12.31 16.67
CA PHE A 35 8.27 11.59 15.68
C PHE A 35 7.73 11.42 14.25
N CYS A 36 6.96 12.38 13.72
CA CYS A 36 6.67 12.43 12.28
C CYS A 36 7.73 13.25 11.54
N THR A 37 8.47 12.61 10.65
CA THR A 37 9.38 13.29 9.71
C THR A 37 8.58 13.70 8.48
N ILE A 38 8.60 14.98 8.12
CA ILE A 38 8.00 15.48 6.88
C ILE A 38 9.14 15.56 5.86
N GLU A 39 9.21 14.62 4.93
CA GLU A 39 10.09 14.69 3.77
C GLU A 39 9.31 15.24 2.57
N PRO A 40 9.92 16.02 1.69
CA PRO A 40 9.27 16.45 0.45
C PRO A 40 8.78 15.23 -0.35
N ASN A 41 7.55 15.27 -0.82
CA ASN A 41 6.89 14.21 -1.59
C ASN A 41 6.70 12.87 -0.85
N VAL A 42 6.82 12.82 0.47
CA VAL A 42 6.58 11.64 1.31
C VAL A 42 5.57 12.00 2.39
N GLY A 43 4.45 11.26 2.46
CA GLY A 43 3.42 11.39 3.47
C GLY A 43 3.23 10.09 4.24
N GLU A 44 3.42 10.10 5.56
CA GLU A 44 3.12 8.97 6.43
C GLU A 44 1.75 9.19 7.07
N VAL A 45 0.79 8.31 6.78
CA VAL A 45 -0.58 8.38 7.30
C VAL A 45 -0.88 7.19 8.19
N ALA A 46 -1.64 7.45 9.27
CA ALA A 46 -2.12 6.38 10.12
C ALA A 46 -3.15 5.52 9.37
N VAL A 47 -3.05 4.21 9.52
CA VAL A 47 -4.06 3.27 9.01
C VAL A 47 -5.23 3.26 9.97
N PRO A 48 -6.44 3.63 9.53
CA PRO A 48 -7.62 3.62 10.40
C PRO A 48 -7.96 2.19 10.82
N ASP A 49 -7.96 1.95 12.12
CA ASP A 49 -8.35 0.65 12.70
C ASP A 49 -9.10 0.86 14.03
N PRO A 50 -10.44 0.73 14.04
CA PRO A 50 -11.25 0.95 15.25
C PRO A 50 -10.96 -0.05 16.37
N ARG A 51 -10.33 -1.20 16.05
CA ARG A 51 -9.95 -2.21 17.06
C ARG A 51 -8.92 -1.65 18.03
N LEU A 52 -8.01 -0.81 17.57
CA LEU A 52 -6.96 -0.22 18.39
C LEU A 52 -7.53 0.67 19.49
N ASP A 53 -8.54 1.49 19.17
CA ASP A 53 -9.22 2.35 20.16
C ASP A 53 -9.95 1.51 21.22
N GLN A 54 -10.60 0.42 20.81
CA GLN A 54 -11.28 -0.51 21.71
C GLN A 54 -10.32 -1.18 22.68
N LEU A 55 -9.19 -1.68 22.15
CA LEU A 55 -8.13 -2.30 22.95
C LEU A 55 -7.53 -1.29 23.94
N ALA A 56 -7.25 -0.07 23.51
CA ALA A 56 -6.70 0.99 24.34
C ALA A 56 -7.64 1.36 25.48
N ALA A 57 -8.95 1.46 25.23
CA ALA A 57 -9.95 1.75 26.24
C ALA A 57 -10.01 0.67 27.32
N ILE A 58 -9.99 -0.62 26.94
CA ILE A 58 -10.03 -1.76 27.86
C ILE A 58 -8.72 -1.85 28.65
N ALA A 59 -7.57 -1.72 28.01
CA ALA A 59 -6.25 -1.78 28.63
C ALA A 59 -5.92 -0.50 29.44
N LYS A 60 -6.76 0.55 29.35
CA LYS A 60 -6.54 1.89 29.91
C LYS A 60 -5.18 2.45 29.53
N SER A 61 -4.84 2.33 28.26
CA SER A 61 -3.53 2.71 27.72
C SER A 61 -3.35 4.22 27.75
N ALA A 62 -2.18 4.66 28.21
CA ALA A 62 -1.82 6.08 28.24
C ALA A 62 -1.56 6.65 26.83
N GLN A 63 -1.14 5.79 25.88
CA GLN A 63 -0.85 6.16 24.49
C GLN A 63 -1.50 5.18 23.53
N ILE A 64 -1.94 5.68 22.38
CA ILE A 64 -2.50 4.89 21.28
C ILE A 64 -1.60 5.13 20.05
N ILE A 65 -0.96 4.09 19.53
CA ILE A 65 -0.01 4.19 18.44
C ILE A 65 -0.50 3.36 17.25
N PRO A 66 -1.12 3.99 16.24
CA PRO A 66 -1.56 3.30 15.04
C PRO A 66 -0.37 2.85 14.18
N THR A 67 -0.61 1.88 13.33
CA THR A 67 0.31 1.58 12.22
C THR A 67 0.24 2.67 11.15
N ARG A 68 1.27 2.76 10.32
CA ARG A 68 1.38 3.79 9.28
C ARG A 68 1.66 3.19 7.91
N LEU A 69 1.13 3.83 6.90
CA LEU A 69 1.42 3.59 5.49
C LEU A 69 2.08 4.84 4.92
N THR A 70 3.15 4.65 4.17
CA THR A 70 3.88 5.73 3.51
C THR A 70 3.37 5.89 2.08
N PHE A 71 2.92 7.09 1.73
CA PHE A 71 2.63 7.48 0.35
C PHE A 71 3.76 8.36 -0.19
N VAL A 72 4.14 8.11 -1.45
CA VAL A 72 5.18 8.87 -2.14
C VAL A 72 4.55 9.53 -3.37
N ASP A 73 4.56 10.87 -3.44
CA ASP A 73 4.12 11.57 -4.64
C ASP A 73 5.19 11.44 -5.72
N ILE A 74 4.82 10.77 -6.80
CA ILE A 74 5.69 10.56 -7.94
C ILE A 74 5.28 11.54 -9.03
N ALA A 75 6.20 12.40 -9.49
CA ALA A 75 5.94 13.42 -10.50
C ALA A 75 5.21 12.84 -11.71
N GLY A 76 4.28 13.61 -12.31
CA GLY A 76 3.42 13.10 -13.39
C GLY A 76 4.20 12.55 -14.58
N LEU A 77 3.82 11.36 -15.04
CA LEU A 77 4.34 10.74 -16.26
C LEU A 77 3.69 11.42 -17.48
N VAL A 78 4.51 11.69 -18.48
CA VAL A 78 4.05 12.08 -19.82
C VAL A 78 4.58 11.08 -20.84
N ARG A 79 3.93 10.96 -21.98
CA ARG A 79 4.39 10.11 -23.09
C ARG A 79 5.86 10.37 -23.44
N GLY A 80 6.63 9.31 -23.66
CA GLY A 80 8.05 9.39 -23.99
C GLY A 80 8.97 9.49 -22.78
N ALA A 81 8.48 9.39 -21.56
CA ALA A 81 9.31 9.43 -20.36
C ALA A 81 10.32 8.27 -20.28
N SER A 82 9.99 7.12 -20.86
CA SER A 82 10.91 5.96 -20.96
C SER A 82 12.11 6.23 -21.87
N LYS A 83 12.03 7.18 -22.80
CA LYS A 83 13.11 7.57 -23.75
C LYS A 83 13.77 8.89 -23.39
N GLY A 84 13.30 9.61 -22.37
CA GLY A 84 13.73 10.97 -22.00
C GLY A 84 14.96 10.98 -21.09
N GLU A 85 15.80 12.00 -21.27
CA GLU A 85 16.84 12.35 -20.30
C GLU A 85 16.20 13.20 -19.19
N GLY A 86 16.62 13.01 -17.93
CA GLY A 86 16.25 13.87 -16.80
C GLY A 86 15.03 13.39 -16.00
N LEU A 87 13.92 14.14 -16.01
CA LEU A 87 12.75 13.90 -15.12
C LEU A 87 12.12 12.52 -15.29
N GLY A 88 12.11 11.94 -16.50
CA GLY A 88 11.58 10.59 -16.73
C GLY A 88 12.36 9.50 -15.99
N ASN A 89 13.69 9.61 -15.97
CA ASN A 89 14.53 8.64 -15.25
C ASN A 89 14.34 8.74 -13.73
N GLN A 90 14.16 9.95 -13.19
CA GLN A 90 13.89 10.15 -11.77
C GLN A 90 12.52 9.57 -11.38
N PHE A 91 11.49 9.76 -12.20
CA PHE A 91 10.18 9.15 -12.03
C PHE A 91 10.28 7.62 -11.95
N LEU A 92 10.94 6.98 -12.93
CA LEU A 92 11.09 5.53 -12.96
C LEU A 92 11.92 4.99 -11.78
N ALA A 93 12.93 5.76 -11.31
CA ALA A 93 13.70 5.40 -10.12
C ALA A 93 12.83 5.39 -8.87
N THR A 94 11.99 6.42 -8.68
CA THR A 94 11.08 6.49 -7.53
C THR A 94 10.07 5.35 -7.53
N ILE A 95 9.51 4.97 -8.70
CA ILE A 95 8.60 3.79 -8.77
C ILE A 95 9.34 2.50 -8.37
N ARG A 96 10.64 2.35 -8.66
CA ARG A 96 11.38 1.16 -8.22
C ARG A 96 11.46 1.02 -6.70
N GLU A 97 11.45 2.12 -5.97
CA GLU A 97 11.62 2.16 -4.52
C GLU A 97 10.33 1.91 -3.73
N VAL A 98 9.17 1.99 -4.37
CA VAL A 98 7.88 1.74 -3.70
C VAL A 98 7.45 0.28 -3.84
N ASP A 99 6.57 -0.19 -2.94
CA ASP A 99 6.10 -1.58 -2.89
C ASP A 99 4.83 -1.79 -3.74
N ALA A 100 4.02 -0.76 -3.91
CA ALA A 100 2.79 -0.75 -4.72
C ALA A 100 2.58 0.60 -5.38
N VAL A 101 1.68 0.64 -6.37
CA VAL A 101 1.32 1.84 -7.13
C VAL A 101 -0.15 2.17 -6.93
N ALA A 102 -0.45 3.39 -6.45
CA ALA A 102 -1.77 4.00 -6.49
C ALA A 102 -1.88 4.86 -7.75
N HIS A 103 -2.57 4.35 -8.75
CA HIS A 103 -2.73 5.01 -10.05
C HIS A 103 -3.97 5.90 -10.03
N VAL A 104 -3.77 7.20 -9.91
CA VAL A 104 -4.85 8.21 -9.93
C VAL A 104 -5.31 8.43 -11.35
N VAL A 105 -6.59 8.19 -11.58
CA VAL A 105 -7.25 8.28 -12.88
C VAL A 105 -8.32 9.36 -12.84
N ARG A 106 -8.32 10.25 -13.83
CA ARG A 106 -9.34 11.29 -13.93
C ARG A 106 -10.66 10.70 -14.41
N CYS A 107 -11.66 10.75 -13.54
CA CYS A 107 -13.02 10.29 -13.78
C CYS A 107 -14.06 11.42 -13.61
N PHE A 108 -13.68 12.67 -13.86
CA PHE A 108 -14.53 13.85 -13.75
C PHE A 108 -14.38 14.77 -14.96
N GLU A 109 -15.45 15.48 -15.29
CA GLU A 109 -15.46 16.55 -16.30
C GLU A 109 -15.32 17.90 -15.61
N ASP A 110 -14.41 18.74 -16.12
CA ASP A 110 -14.20 20.10 -15.64
C ASP A 110 -13.62 20.92 -16.81
N SER A 111 -14.36 21.95 -17.25
CA SER A 111 -13.97 22.82 -18.37
C SER A 111 -12.74 23.68 -18.07
N ASP A 112 -12.49 23.97 -16.79
CA ASP A 112 -11.40 24.82 -16.34
C ASP A 112 -10.09 24.05 -16.19
N ILE A 113 -10.16 22.72 -16.20
CA ILE A 113 -9.01 21.81 -16.06
C ILE A 113 -8.75 21.12 -17.40
N THR A 114 -7.71 21.57 -18.10
CA THR A 114 -7.32 20.97 -19.39
C THR A 114 -6.84 19.53 -19.21
N HIS A 115 -7.39 18.61 -20.02
CA HIS A 115 -6.87 17.25 -20.12
C HIS A 115 -5.68 17.20 -21.08
N VAL A 116 -4.61 16.47 -20.74
CA VAL A 116 -3.37 16.39 -21.54
C VAL A 116 -3.62 15.86 -22.95
N GLU A 117 -4.53 14.90 -23.10
CA GLU A 117 -4.90 14.29 -24.38
C GLU A 117 -6.14 14.93 -25.02
N GLY A 118 -6.62 16.05 -24.51
CA GLY A 118 -7.74 16.85 -25.04
C GLY A 118 -9.13 16.24 -24.81
N LYS A 119 -9.25 15.02 -24.28
CA LYS A 119 -10.51 14.36 -23.89
C LYS A 119 -10.32 13.48 -22.68
N ILE A 120 -11.38 13.30 -21.91
CA ILE A 120 -11.39 12.38 -20.76
C ILE A 120 -11.59 10.96 -21.29
N ALA A 121 -10.59 10.11 -21.08
CA ALA A 121 -10.60 8.72 -21.50
C ALA A 121 -9.85 7.85 -20.50
N PRO A 122 -10.45 7.51 -19.33
CA PRO A 122 -9.77 6.87 -18.22
C PRO A 122 -8.97 5.62 -18.57
N LEU A 123 -9.52 4.75 -19.43
CA LEU A 123 -8.83 3.54 -19.87
C LEU A 123 -7.60 3.85 -20.74
N ALA A 124 -7.69 4.85 -21.62
CA ALA A 124 -6.56 5.26 -22.45
C ALA A 124 -5.45 5.92 -21.59
N ASP A 125 -5.84 6.64 -20.52
CA ASP A 125 -4.91 7.23 -19.56
C ASP A 125 -4.14 6.13 -18.81
N ILE A 126 -4.83 5.07 -18.38
CA ILE A 126 -4.23 3.89 -17.77
C ILE A 126 -3.25 3.23 -18.74
N ASP A 127 -3.67 2.95 -19.97
CA ASP A 127 -2.84 2.31 -20.98
C ASP A 127 -1.60 3.13 -21.31
N THR A 128 -1.69 4.46 -21.29
CA THR A 128 -0.54 5.35 -21.52
C THR A 128 0.53 5.16 -20.45
N ILE A 129 0.16 5.16 -19.17
CA ILE A 129 1.12 4.96 -18.07
C ILE A 129 1.68 3.54 -18.09
N GLU A 130 0.83 2.53 -18.22
CA GLU A 130 1.28 1.14 -18.26
C GLU A 130 2.26 0.88 -19.42
N THR A 131 1.99 1.44 -20.61
CA THR A 131 2.88 1.32 -21.75
C THR A 131 4.25 1.90 -21.47
N GLU A 132 4.35 3.09 -20.89
CA GLU A 132 5.64 3.71 -20.54
C GLU A 132 6.42 2.87 -19.52
N LEU A 133 5.74 2.31 -18.52
CA LEU A 133 6.37 1.42 -17.53
C LEU A 133 6.86 0.11 -18.17
N MET A 134 6.06 -0.50 -19.07
CA MET A 134 6.46 -1.70 -19.81
C MET A 134 7.65 -1.45 -20.72
N LEU A 135 7.70 -0.31 -21.42
CA LEU A 135 8.83 0.06 -22.27
C LEU A 135 10.12 0.23 -21.46
N ALA A 136 10.02 0.83 -20.26
CA ALA A 136 11.17 0.94 -19.35
C ALA A 136 11.65 -0.42 -18.82
N ASP A 137 10.73 -1.33 -18.53
CA ASP A 137 11.07 -2.70 -18.14
C ASP A 137 11.71 -3.47 -19.28
N LEU A 138 11.20 -3.36 -20.50
CA LEU A 138 11.79 -3.96 -21.71
C LEU A 138 13.24 -3.51 -21.89
N ASP A 139 13.50 -2.21 -21.90
CA ASP A 139 14.86 -1.66 -22.03
C ASP A 139 15.80 -2.18 -20.93
N SER A 140 15.30 -2.20 -19.68
CA SER A 140 16.07 -2.70 -18.54
C SER A 140 16.44 -4.18 -18.68
N LEU A 141 15.49 -5.02 -19.11
CA LEU A 141 15.72 -6.46 -19.26
C LEU A 141 16.59 -6.79 -20.47
N GLU A 142 16.38 -6.13 -21.62
CA GLU A 142 17.19 -6.35 -22.82
C GLU A 142 18.68 -6.08 -22.57
N LYS A 143 19.01 -5.03 -21.83
CA LYS A 143 20.39 -4.72 -21.41
C LYS A 143 21.03 -5.80 -20.55
N ARG A 144 20.23 -6.61 -19.84
CA ARG A 144 20.74 -7.69 -18.95
C ARG A 144 20.98 -9.01 -19.69
N VAL A 145 20.27 -9.27 -20.80
CA VAL A 145 20.30 -10.55 -21.54
C VAL A 145 21.70 -10.95 -21.94
N ASP A 146 22.48 -10.03 -22.54
CA ASP A 146 23.83 -10.34 -23.02
C ASP A 146 24.79 -10.80 -21.93
N ASN A 147 24.75 -10.12 -20.77
CA ASN A 147 25.57 -10.44 -19.61
C ASN A 147 25.16 -11.80 -19.01
N LEU A 148 23.85 -11.99 -18.81
CA LEU A 148 23.30 -13.24 -18.28
C LEU A 148 23.60 -14.43 -19.20
N THR A 149 23.51 -14.24 -20.53
CA THR A 149 23.84 -15.26 -21.52
C THR A 149 25.32 -15.69 -21.45
N LYS A 150 26.24 -14.74 -21.29
CA LYS A 150 27.67 -15.03 -21.11
C LYS A 150 27.94 -15.84 -19.83
N LYS A 151 27.33 -15.43 -18.69
CA LYS A 151 27.46 -16.16 -17.40
C LYS A 151 26.84 -17.56 -17.48
N ALA A 152 25.66 -17.70 -18.07
CA ALA A 152 24.96 -18.97 -18.23
C ALA A 152 25.77 -19.99 -19.05
N LYS A 153 26.51 -19.55 -20.09
CA LYS A 153 27.45 -20.38 -20.85
C LYS A 153 28.63 -20.85 -20.00
N GLY A 154 29.04 -20.08 -18.99
CA GLY A 154 30.08 -20.43 -18.00
C GLY A 154 29.67 -21.43 -16.93
N ASN A 155 28.53 -22.12 -17.10
CA ASN A 155 27.96 -23.11 -16.18
C ASN A 155 27.41 -22.54 -14.85
N ASP A 156 27.16 -21.23 -14.79
CA ASP A 156 26.51 -20.58 -13.67
C ASP A 156 25.01 -20.91 -13.66
N LYS A 157 24.58 -21.71 -12.67
CA LYS A 157 23.19 -22.18 -12.52
C LYS A 157 22.24 -21.01 -12.21
N GLU A 158 22.64 -20.12 -11.35
CA GLU A 158 21.81 -18.95 -10.94
C GLU A 158 21.59 -18.02 -12.15
N ALA A 159 22.63 -17.79 -12.95
CA ALA A 159 22.51 -17.00 -14.17
C ALA A 159 21.59 -17.65 -15.22
N ARG A 160 21.53 -18.98 -15.29
CA ARG A 160 20.58 -19.70 -16.18
C ARG A 160 19.13 -19.53 -15.73
N GLU A 161 18.87 -19.71 -14.44
CA GLU A 161 17.55 -19.53 -13.86
C GLU A 161 17.06 -18.08 -14.02
N GLN A 162 17.94 -17.11 -13.78
CA GLN A 162 17.65 -15.71 -14.00
C GLN A 162 17.40 -15.37 -15.47
N LEU A 163 18.18 -15.92 -16.40
CA LEU A 163 18.02 -15.71 -17.83
C LEU A 163 16.68 -16.26 -18.35
N ASP A 164 16.27 -17.45 -17.88
CA ASP A 164 14.97 -18.03 -18.23
C ASP A 164 13.83 -17.11 -17.80
N LEU A 165 13.87 -16.65 -16.56
CA LEU A 165 12.87 -15.73 -16.01
C LEU A 165 12.81 -14.41 -16.78
N VAL A 166 13.99 -13.83 -17.12
CA VAL A 166 14.10 -12.62 -17.94
C VAL A 166 13.49 -12.83 -19.31
N ASN A 167 13.77 -13.95 -19.98
CA ASN A 167 13.23 -14.24 -21.31
C ASN A 167 11.71 -14.39 -21.29
N ARG A 168 11.14 -15.07 -20.29
CA ARG A 168 9.69 -15.18 -20.10
C ARG A 168 9.04 -13.82 -19.86
N ALA A 169 9.68 -12.96 -19.05
CA ALA A 169 9.20 -11.60 -18.80
C ALA A 169 9.24 -10.75 -20.08
N LEU A 170 10.31 -10.85 -20.88
CA LEU A 170 10.43 -10.15 -22.16
C LEU A 170 9.35 -10.54 -23.16
N VAL A 171 8.99 -11.84 -23.24
CA VAL A 171 7.90 -12.29 -24.11
C VAL A 171 6.58 -11.63 -23.67
N LEU A 172 6.28 -11.67 -22.37
CA LEU A 172 5.05 -11.12 -21.82
C LEU A 172 4.92 -9.60 -22.08
N LEU A 173 6.00 -8.85 -21.81
CA LEU A 173 6.04 -7.40 -22.02
C LEU A 173 5.92 -7.03 -23.51
N ARG A 174 6.51 -7.80 -24.43
CA ARG A 174 6.35 -7.60 -25.87
C ARG A 174 4.94 -7.88 -26.37
N GLU A 175 4.18 -8.72 -25.67
CA GLU A 175 2.76 -8.92 -25.91
C GLU A 175 1.88 -7.79 -25.32
N GLY A 176 2.47 -6.77 -24.71
CA GLY A 176 1.76 -5.67 -24.07
C GLY A 176 1.11 -6.05 -22.74
N LYS A 177 1.68 -7.04 -22.04
CA LYS A 177 1.20 -7.48 -20.73
C LYS A 177 2.22 -7.14 -19.64
N PRO A 178 1.78 -6.50 -18.52
CA PRO A 178 2.63 -6.18 -17.37
C PRO A 178 3.30 -7.41 -16.75
N ALA A 179 4.51 -7.23 -16.21
CA ALA A 179 5.29 -8.32 -15.61
C ALA A 179 4.62 -8.98 -14.40
N ARG A 180 3.67 -8.31 -13.73
CA ARG A 180 2.89 -8.88 -12.61
C ARG A 180 2.07 -10.11 -13.00
N TYR A 181 1.75 -10.29 -14.30
CA TYR A 181 1.02 -11.46 -14.82
C TYR A 181 1.93 -12.65 -15.18
N LEU A 182 3.25 -12.53 -14.98
CA LEU A 182 4.16 -13.63 -15.24
C LEU A 182 3.88 -14.78 -14.26
N GLU A 183 3.48 -15.93 -14.78
CA GLU A 183 3.34 -17.15 -13.98
C GLU A 183 4.71 -17.58 -13.44
N ARG A 184 4.79 -17.78 -12.12
CA ARG A 184 6.03 -18.08 -11.41
C ARG A 184 5.84 -19.18 -10.39
N LYS A 185 6.89 -19.96 -10.18
CA LYS A 185 7.00 -20.89 -9.06
C LYS A 185 7.40 -20.11 -7.79
N ALA A 186 7.06 -20.67 -6.63
CA ALA A 186 7.41 -20.05 -5.33
C ALA A 186 8.93 -19.81 -5.18
N GLU A 187 9.75 -20.72 -5.70
CA GLU A 187 11.23 -20.60 -5.69
C GLU A 187 11.77 -19.47 -6.57
N GLU A 188 11.03 -19.05 -7.60
CA GLU A 188 11.41 -17.97 -8.52
C GLU A 188 11.09 -16.58 -7.97
N GLU A 189 10.24 -16.48 -6.95
CA GLU A 189 9.73 -15.21 -6.44
C GLU A 189 10.84 -14.27 -5.97
N ARG A 190 11.84 -14.79 -5.27
CA ARG A 190 13.01 -14.00 -4.84
C ARG A 190 13.77 -13.42 -6.03
N THR A 191 14.07 -14.25 -7.02
CA THR A 191 14.80 -13.85 -8.23
C THR A 191 14.00 -12.84 -9.03
N PHE A 192 12.68 -13.03 -9.15
CA PHE A 192 11.78 -12.09 -9.82
C PHE A 192 11.77 -10.71 -9.15
N ARG A 193 11.66 -10.65 -7.84
CA ARG A 193 11.74 -9.38 -7.10
C ARG A 193 13.08 -8.67 -7.31
N MET A 194 14.18 -9.40 -7.39
CA MET A 194 15.51 -8.84 -7.66
C MET A 194 15.65 -8.24 -9.07
N LEU A 195 14.76 -8.56 -10.01
CA LEU A 195 14.74 -7.91 -11.33
C LEU A 195 14.35 -6.43 -11.21
N GLY A 196 13.59 -6.05 -10.18
CA GLY A 196 13.19 -4.66 -9.90
C GLY A 196 12.31 -4.07 -11.00
N LEU A 197 11.40 -4.88 -11.57
CA LEU A 197 10.51 -4.46 -12.65
C LEU A 197 9.43 -3.53 -12.12
N LEU A 198 9.16 -2.46 -12.86
CA LEU A 198 8.15 -1.46 -12.53
C LEU A 198 6.75 -2.05 -12.62
N THR A 199 6.49 -2.83 -13.68
CA THR A 199 5.20 -3.46 -13.94
C THR A 199 4.96 -4.75 -13.15
N SER A 200 5.93 -5.16 -12.31
CA SER A 200 5.74 -6.27 -11.36
C SER A 200 4.97 -5.86 -10.11
N LYS A 201 4.86 -4.56 -9.86
CA LYS A 201 4.22 -4.03 -8.65
C LYS A 201 2.69 -4.15 -8.72
N PRO A 202 2.03 -4.46 -7.60
CA PRO A 202 0.57 -4.41 -7.52
C PRO A 202 0.06 -2.98 -7.73
N VAL A 203 -1.12 -2.87 -8.36
CA VAL A 203 -1.73 -1.59 -8.73
C VAL A 203 -3.09 -1.44 -8.05
N LEU A 204 -3.35 -0.26 -7.51
CA LEU A 204 -4.64 0.22 -7.04
C LEU A 204 -5.08 1.38 -7.92
N TYR A 205 -6.19 1.26 -8.63
CA TYR A 205 -6.76 2.36 -9.39
C TYR A 205 -7.54 3.30 -8.47
N VAL A 206 -7.20 4.58 -8.49
CA VAL A 206 -7.84 5.63 -7.69
C VAL A 206 -8.65 6.50 -8.64
N CYS A 207 -9.95 6.25 -8.72
CA CYS A 207 -10.88 6.98 -9.56
C CYS A 207 -11.23 8.33 -8.91
N ASN A 208 -10.60 9.40 -9.37
CA ASN A 208 -10.93 10.76 -8.90
C ASN A 208 -12.15 11.27 -9.66
N VAL A 209 -13.27 11.43 -8.94
CA VAL A 209 -14.57 11.87 -9.47
C VAL A 209 -14.93 13.27 -8.98
N GLU A 210 -15.94 13.88 -9.60
CA GLU A 210 -16.59 15.09 -9.11
C GLU A 210 -17.30 14.84 -7.76
N GLU A 211 -17.57 15.87 -6.97
CA GLU A 211 -18.13 15.80 -5.63
C GLU A 211 -19.46 15.05 -5.57
N ALA A 212 -20.35 15.29 -6.55
CA ALA A 212 -21.65 14.63 -6.62
C ALA A 212 -21.58 13.10 -6.80
N SER A 213 -20.46 12.60 -7.31
CA SER A 213 -20.22 11.17 -7.57
C SER A 213 -19.37 10.49 -6.50
N ALA A 214 -18.93 11.19 -5.45
CA ALA A 214 -18.00 10.68 -4.45
C ALA A 214 -18.53 9.44 -3.70
N ALA A 215 -19.84 9.36 -3.48
CA ALA A 215 -20.47 8.24 -2.76
C ALA A 215 -20.65 6.99 -3.63
N LYS A 216 -21.01 7.14 -4.92
CA LYS A 216 -21.45 6.01 -5.77
C LYS A 216 -20.59 5.82 -7.01
N GLY A 217 -19.70 6.75 -7.32
CA GLY A 217 -18.99 6.78 -8.58
C GLY A 217 -19.84 7.29 -9.74
N ASN A 218 -19.30 7.20 -10.94
CA ASN A 218 -19.94 7.58 -12.20
C ASN A 218 -19.57 6.58 -13.31
N GLY A 219 -20.03 6.81 -14.55
CA GLY A 219 -19.75 5.92 -15.66
C GLY A 219 -18.26 5.72 -15.96
N PHE A 220 -17.42 6.74 -15.76
CA PHE A 220 -15.97 6.63 -15.93
C PHE A 220 -15.34 5.73 -14.86
N SER A 221 -15.71 5.93 -13.60
CA SER A 221 -15.20 5.11 -12.50
C SER A 221 -15.65 3.64 -12.60
N GLU A 222 -16.86 3.38 -13.12
CA GLU A 222 -17.31 2.00 -13.37
C GLU A 222 -16.52 1.31 -14.48
N MET A 223 -16.15 2.02 -15.56
CA MET A 223 -15.25 1.48 -16.60
C MET A 223 -13.88 1.08 -15.99
N VAL A 224 -13.32 1.92 -15.12
CA VAL A 224 -12.06 1.60 -14.43
C VAL A 224 -12.23 0.43 -13.46
N ALA A 225 -13.34 0.38 -12.72
CA ALA A 225 -13.62 -0.72 -11.82
C ALA A 225 -13.78 -2.06 -12.56
N GLN A 226 -14.39 -2.04 -13.75
CA GLN A 226 -14.48 -3.21 -14.61
C GLN A 226 -13.09 -3.68 -15.06
N ARG A 227 -12.25 -2.76 -15.55
CA ARG A 227 -10.86 -3.05 -15.91
C ARG A 227 -10.08 -3.63 -14.73
N ALA A 228 -10.23 -3.06 -13.53
CA ALA A 228 -9.59 -3.55 -12.32
C ALA A 228 -10.00 -5.01 -12.02
N ARG A 229 -11.29 -5.34 -12.09
CA ARG A 229 -11.78 -6.72 -11.91
C ARG A 229 -11.17 -7.70 -12.91
N GLU A 230 -11.09 -7.33 -14.19
CA GLU A 230 -10.49 -8.15 -15.26
C GLU A 230 -9.01 -8.42 -15.02
N GLU A 231 -8.30 -7.47 -14.42
CA GLU A 231 -6.88 -7.56 -14.10
C GLU A 231 -6.58 -8.18 -12.72
N GLY A 232 -7.59 -8.47 -11.92
CA GLY A 232 -7.40 -8.88 -10.52
C GLY A 232 -6.81 -7.78 -9.65
N ALA A 233 -6.94 -6.52 -10.07
CA ALA A 233 -6.55 -5.33 -9.33
C ALA A 233 -7.72 -4.78 -8.51
N ALA A 234 -7.43 -3.85 -7.59
CA ALA A 234 -8.44 -3.13 -6.83
C ALA A 234 -8.68 -1.73 -7.41
N SER A 235 -9.87 -1.17 -7.13
CA SER A 235 -10.18 0.23 -7.42
C SER A 235 -10.91 0.89 -6.25
N VAL A 236 -10.69 2.19 -6.08
CA VAL A 236 -11.40 3.03 -5.10
C VAL A 236 -11.90 4.29 -5.78
N VAL A 237 -13.08 4.74 -5.37
CA VAL A 237 -13.64 6.03 -5.81
C VAL A 237 -13.33 7.07 -4.74
N ILE A 238 -12.85 8.24 -5.16
CA ILE A 238 -12.49 9.35 -4.28
C ILE A 238 -12.80 10.67 -5.00
N SER A 239 -13.15 11.70 -4.26
CA SER A 239 -13.12 13.08 -4.75
C SER A 239 -11.98 13.83 -4.06
N ALA A 240 -10.90 14.09 -4.79
CA ALA A 240 -9.74 14.79 -4.24
C ALA A 240 -10.11 16.19 -3.70
N LYS A 241 -11.17 16.81 -4.23
CA LYS A 241 -11.68 18.09 -3.76
C LYS A 241 -12.33 17.96 -2.39
N ILE A 242 -13.24 16.99 -2.20
CA ILE A 242 -13.82 16.67 -0.89
C ILE A 242 -12.73 16.35 0.13
N GLU A 243 -11.74 15.54 -0.25
CA GLU A 243 -10.68 15.15 0.68
C GLU A 243 -9.84 16.36 1.14
N SER A 244 -9.58 17.32 0.26
CA SER A 244 -8.86 18.53 0.64
C SER A 244 -9.67 19.44 1.58
N GLU A 245 -10.99 19.44 1.47
CA GLU A 245 -11.88 20.15 2.41
C GLU A 245 -11.91 19.44 3.77
N ILE A 246 -12.09 18.11 3.78
CA ILE A 246 -12.11 17.28 4.98
C ILE A 246 -10.81 17.38 5.78
N ALA A 247 -9.66 17.46 5.10
CA ALA A 247 -8.36 17.50 5.75
C ALA A 247 -8.18 18.70 6.69
N THR A 248 -8.90 19.79 6.46
CA THR A 248 -8.85 21.03 7.26
C THR A 248 -9.86 21.06 8.40
N LEU A 249 -10.81 20.12 8.45
CA LEU A 249 -11.90 20.09 9.44
C LEU A 249 -11.48 19.39 10.74
N SER A 250 -12.05 19.84 11.87
CA SER A 250 -11.96 19.10 13.12
C SER A 250 -12.72 17.76 13.03
N ARG A 251 -12.43 16.82 13.94
CA ARG A 251 -13.07 15.49 13.95
C ARG A 251 -14.60 15.56 13.99
N ALA A 252 -15.18 16.51 14.73
CA ALA A 252 -16.63 16.68 14.83
C ALA A 252 -17.22 17.22 13.53
N GLU A 253 -16.62 18.30 12.97
CA GLU A 253 -17.04 18.89 11.70
C GLU A 253 -16.92 17.90 10.55
N ARG A 254 -15.87 17.06 10.55
CA ARG A 254 -15.66 16.02 9.56
C ARG A 254 -16.81 15.01 9.53
N ALA A 255 -17.29 14.56 10.70
CA ALA A 255 -18.40 13.61 10.78
C ALA A 255 -19.69 14.20 10.21
N GLU A 256 -20.03 15.44 10.57
CA GLU A 256 -21.19 16.17 10.07
C GLU A 256 -21.10 16.41 8.55
N PHE A 257 -19.92 16.77 8.06
CA PHE A 257 -19.68 17.00 6.64
C PHE A 257 -19.87 15.74 5.80
N LEU A 258 -19.31 14.60 6.27
CA LEU A 258 -19.49 13.30 5.61
C LEU A 258 -20.96 12.87 5.57
N GLU A 259 -21.69 13.03 6.68
CA GLU A 259 -23.12 12.73 6.75
C GLU A 259 -23.92 13.57 5.74
N THR A 260 -23.63 14.86 5.62
CA THR A 260 -24.26 15.77 4.66
C THR A 260 -24.08 15.32 3.21
N LEU A 261 -22.91 14.73 2.89
CA LEU A 261 -22.59 14.19 1.58
C LEU A 261 -23.07 12.75 1.36
N GLY A 262 -23.68 12.12 2.38
CA GLY A 262 -24.08 10.72 2.32
C GLY A 262 -22.90 9.75 2.26
N LEU A 263 -21.76 10.15 2.82
CA LEU A 263 -20.54 9.35 2.90
C LEU A 263 -20.41 8.73 4.30
N GLU A 264 -20.22 7.42 4.38
CA GLU A 264 -19.97 6.71 5.64
C GLU A 264 -18.56 7.01 6.20
N GLU A 265 -17.61 7.29 5.31
CA GLU A 265 -16.21 7.54 5.63
C GLU A 265 -15.52 8.38 4.54
N ALA A 266 -14.37 8.95 4.88
CA ALA A 266 -13.54 9.66 3.92
C ALA A 266 -12.97 8.72 2.85
N GLY A 267 -12.83 9.23 1.62
CA GLY A 267 -12.20 8.47 0.53
C GLY A 267 -10.74 8.15 0.82
N LEU A 268 -10.03 9.02 1.53
CA LEU A 268 -8.66 8.75 2.00
C LEU A 268 -8.58 7.53 2.92
N ASP A 269 -9.53 7.34 3.82
CA ASP A 269 -9.55 6.18 4.70
C ASP A 269 -9.75 4.88 3.89
N ARG A 270 -10.60 4.92 2.85
CA ARG A 270 -10.75 3.82 1.88
C ARG A 270 -9.47 3.56 1.10
N LEU A 271 -8.82 4.61 0.60
CA LEU A 271 -7.55 4.53 -0.12
C LEU A 271 -6.45 3.88 0.74
N ILE A 272 -6.30 4.33 1.99
CA ILE A 272 -5.30 3.81 2.92
C ILE A 272 -5.54 2.31 3.18
N ARG A 273 -6.79 1.91 3.45
CA ARG A 273 -7.12 0.50 3.66
C ARG A 273 -6.92 -0.35 2.40
N ALA A 274 -7.31 0.16 1.24
CA ALA A 274 -7.10 -0.54 -0.02
C ALA A 274 -5.61 -0.72 -0.32
N GLY A 275 -4.77 0.29 -0.08
CA GLY A 275 -3.32 0.21 -0.20
C GLY A 275 -2.71 -0.81 0.77
N TYR A 276 -3.22 -0.87 1.99
CA TYR A 276 -2.81 -1.83 3.00
C TYR A 276 -3.12 -3.28 2.57
N GLN A 277 -4.34 -3.51 2.06
CA GLN A 277 -4.76 -4.81 1.54
C GLN A 277 -3.99 -5.20 0.26
N LEU A 278 -3.73 -4.25 -0.63
CA LEU A 278 -2.97 -4.46 -1.86
C LEU A 278 -1.56 -5.01 -1.59
N LEU A 279 -0.96 -4.58 -0.50
CA LEU A 279 0.37 -5.01 -0.05
C LEU A 279 0.32 -6.33 0.76
N ASP A 280 -0.86 -6.97 0.86
CA ASP A 280 -1.11 -8.18 1.66
C ASP A 280 -0.63 -8.03 3.11
N LEU A 281 -0.93 -6.86 3.69
CA LEU A 281 -0.58 -6.52 5.05
C LEU A 281 -1.69 -6.90 6.03
N ILE A 282 -1.29 -7.28 7.23
CA ILE A 282 -2.17 -7.52 8.37
C ILE A 282 -1.65 -6.78 9.59
N THR A 283 -2.54 -6.57 10.54
CA THR A 283 -2.23 -5.90 11.80
C THR A 283 -2.35 -6.86 12.97
N TYR A 284 -1.34 -6.91 13.83
CA TYR A 284 -1.46 -7.44 15.17
C TYR A 284 -1.26 -6.31 16.19
N PHE A 285 -1.68 -6.52 17.41
CA PHE A 285 -1.68 -5.51 18.47
C PHE A 285 -0.86 -5.95 19.67
N THR A 286 -0.28 -4.97 20.35
CA THR A 286 0.15 -5.07 21.74
C THR A 286 -0.67 -4.10 22.56
N ALA A 287 -1.20 -4.53 23.71
CA ALA A 287 -2.03 -3.70 24.56
C ALA A 287 -1.57 -3.80 26.00
N GLY A 288 -1.37 -2.65 26.64
CA GLY A 288 -0.97 -2.56 28.03
C GLY A 288 -1.20 -1.15 28.59
N PRO A 289 -0.98 -0.92 29.91
CA PRO A 289 -1.27 0.38 30.54
C PRO A 289 -0.44 1.55 29.98
N LYS A 290 0.77 1.28 29.48
CA LYS A 290 1.63 2.31 28.89
C LYS A 290 1.16 2.69 27.50
N GLU A 291 0.93 1.71 26.65
CA GLU A 291 0.53 1.91 25.26
C GLU A 291 -0.34 0.76 24.73
N ALA A 292 -1.24 1.09 23.81
CA ALA A 292 -1.81 0.17 22.85
C ALA A 292 -1.23 0.51 21.48
N ARG A 293 -0.68 -0.51 20.79
CA ARG A 293 0.01 -0.27 19.54
C ARG A 293 -0.36 -1.30 18.49
N ALA A 294 -0.59 -0.81 17.27
CA ALA A 294 -0.78 -1.62 16.09
C ALA A 294 0.56 -1.83 15.36
N TRP A 295 0.80 -3.06 14.90
CA TRP A 295 2.02 -3.47 14.22
C TRP A 295 1.68 -4.08 12.86
N THR A 296 2.41 -3.66 11.83
CA THR A 296 2.20 -4.15 10.45
C THR A 296 3.14 -5.29 10.13
N ILE A 297 2.59 -6.35 9.57
CA ILE A 297 3.32 -7.49 9.02
C ILE A 297 2.67 -7.97 7.73
N HIS A 298 3.40 -8.71 6.91
CA HIS A 298 2.78 -9.45 5.80
C HIS A 298 1.94 -10.62 6.31
N ARG A 299 0.86 -10.92 5.63
CA ARG A 299 0.10 -12.16 5.85
C ARG A 299 1.03 -13.35 5.69
N GLY A 300 0.87 -14.35 6.55
CA GLY A 300 1.74 -15.51 6.57
C GLY A 300 3.02 -15.36 7.42
N THR A 301 3.23 -14.19 8.04
CA THR A 301 4.37 -13.97 8.95
C THR A 301 4.23 -14.83 10.22
N ARG A 302 5.31 -15.51 10.60
CA ARG A 302 5.37 -16.31 11.83
C ARG A 302 5.68 -15.47 13.06
N ALA A 303 5.30 -15.95 14.23
CA ALA A 303 5.42 -15.24 15.51
C ALA A 303 6.83 -14.71 15.82
N PRO A 304 7.95 -15.43 15.58
CA PRO A 304 9.29 -14.87 15.81
C PRO A 304 9.58 -13.64 14.92
N ALA A 305 9.23 -13.71 13.62
CA ALA A 305 9.45 -12.60 12.71
C ALA A 305 8.52 -11.41 13.04
N ALA A 306 7.29 -11.66 13.50
CA ALA A 306 6.41 -10.63 14.02
C ALA A 306 7.01 -9.95 15.27
N ALA A 307 7.58 -10.71 16.20
CA ALA A 307 8.30 -10.16 17.35
C ALA A 307 9.51 -9.29 16.92
N GLY A 308 10.17 -9.68 15.82
CA GLY A 308 11.28 -8.96 15.20
C GLY A 308 10.93 -7.57 14.71
N VAL A 309 9.66 -7.34 14.33
CA VAL A 309 9.15 -6.00 13.95
C VAL A 309 9.17 -5.03 15.14
N ILE A 310 8.99 -5.53 16.35
CA ILE A 310 9.11 -4.74 17.59
C ILE A 310 10.58 -4.44 17.88
N HIS A 311 11.39 -5.50 17.93
CA HIS A 311 12.85 -5.39 18.16
C HIS A 311 13.55 -6.68 17.71
N THR A 312 14.73 -6.55 17.11
CA THR A 312 15.52 -7.72 16.64
C THR A 312 15.87 -8.72 17.73
N ASP A 313 16.02 -8.26 18.97
CA ASP A 313 16.30 -9.15 20.11
C ASP A 313 15.09 -10.03 20.47
N PHE A 314 13.86 -9.53 20.23
CA PHE A 314 12.65 -10.30 20.45
C PHE A 314 12.55 -11.49 19.48
N GLU A 315 12.99 -11.31 18.23
CA GLU A 315 13.08 -12.37 17.26
C GLU A 315 14.12 -13.42 17.65
N LYS A 316 15.34 -12.95 17.97
CA LYS A 316 16.47 -13.83 18.32
C LYS A 316 16.22 -14.62 19.60
N GLY A 317 15.68 -13.96 20.63
CA GLY A 317 15.38 -14.54 21.93
C GLY A 317 13.99 -15.15 22.05
N PHE A 318 13.21 -15.26 20.95
CA PHE A 318 11.83 -15.68 20.99
C PHE A 318 11.62 -17.05 21.69
N ILE A 319 10.77 -17.08 22.72
CA ILE A 319 10.36 -18.30 23.43
C ILE A 319 8.95 -18.71 23.00
N ARG A 320 7.97 -17.81 23.17
CA ARG A 320 6.56 -18.02 22.85
C ARG A 320 5.82 -16.68 22.76
N ALA A 321 4.62 -16.71 22.19
CA ALA A 321 3.68 -15.58 22.22
C ALA A 321 2.42 -15.99 23.02
N GLU A 322 2.00 -15.15 23.93
CA GLU A 322 0.69 -15.17 24.55
C GLU A 322 -0.25 -14.42 23.64
N THR A 323 -1.25 -15.11 23.04
CA THR A 323 -2.05 -14.58 21.95
C THR A 323 -3.53 -14.67 22.26
N ILE A 324 -4.27 -13.58 22.06
CA ILE A 324 -5.73 -13.51 22.22
C ILE A 324 -6.28 -12.89 20.95
N ALA A 325 -7.35 -13.43 20.36
CA ALA A 325 -8.03 -12.78 19.27
C ALA A 325 -8.66 -11.46 19.74
N CYS A 326 -8.58 -10.39 18.94
CA CYS A 326 -9.11 -9.07 19.32
C CYS A 326 -10.57 -9.14 19.74
N ALA A 327 -11.40 -9.89 19.02
CA ALA A 327 -12.82 -10.07 19.36
C ALA A 327 -13.00 -10.69 20.76
N ASP A 328 -12.22 -11.71 21.13
CA ASP A 328 -12.26 -12.32 22.46
C ASP A 328 -11.74 -11.36 23.54
N TYR A 329 -10.67 -10.60 23.22
CA TYR A 329 -10.13 -9.58 24.14
C TYR A 329 -11.17 -8.50 24.48
N VAL A 330 -11.89 -8.01 23.47
CA VAL A 330 -12.93 -7.00 23.63
C VAL A 330 -14.15 -7.57 24.37
N ALA A 331 -14.64 -8.74 23.96
CA ALA A 331 -15.84 -9.35 24.55
C ALA A 331 -15.65 -9.76 26.01
N LEU A 332 -14.43 -10.11 26.42
CA LEU A 332 -14.11 -10.60 27.76
C LEU A 332 -13.46 -9.53 28.66
N GLY A 333 -13.40 -8.28 28.19
CA GLY A 333 -12.92 -7.14 28.97
C GLY A 333 -11.41 -7.15 29.25
N GLY A 334 -10.62 -7.76 28.37
CA GLY A 334 -9.16 -7.71 28.40
C GLY A 334 -8.48 -9.06 28.68
N GLU A 335 -7.18 -8.99 28.93
CA GLU A 335 -6.32 -10.17 29.07
C GLU A 335 -6.76 -11.11 30.23
N ALA A 336 -7.15 -10.54 31.38
CA ALA A 336 -7.55 -11.35 32.53
C ALA A 336 -8.82 -12.16 32.24
N GLY A 337 -9.88 -11.51 31.72
CA GLY A 337 -11.10 -12.20 31.32
C GLY A 337 -10.91 -13.24 30.23
N ALA A 338 -10.06 -12.95 29.25
CA ALA A 338 -9.71 -13.88 28.20
C ALA A 338 -8.92 -15.10 28.73
N ARG A 339 -8.05 -14.90 29.71
CA ARG A 339 -7.31 -15.98 30.39
C ARG A 339 -8.26 -16.88 31.19
N ASP A 340 -9.15 -16.29 31.98
CA ASP A 340 -10.13 -17.02 32.80
C ASP A 340 -11.11 -17.83 31.94
N ALA A 341 -11.46 -17.31 30.76
CA ALA A 341 -12.30 -17.99 29.76
C ALA A 341 -11.53 -19.00 28.87
N GLY A 342 -10.23 -19.22 29.10
CA GLY A 342 -9.40 -20.14 28.30
C GLY A 342 -9.14 -19.69 26.86
N LYS A 343 -9.26 -18.39 26.58
CA LYS A 343 -9.05 -17.78 25.26
C LYS A 343 -7.62 -17.28 25.03
N LEU A 344 -6.80 -17.20 26.07
CA LEU A 344 -5.38 -16.92 25.94
C LEU A 344 -4.66 -18.20 25.49
N ARG A 345 -4.08 -18.14 24.29
CA ARG A 345 -3.32 -19.22 23.67
C ARG A 345 -1.82 -18.99 23.87
N LEU A 346 -1.09 -20.08 24.03
CA LEU A 346 0.39 -20.07 24.06
C LEU A 346 0.89 -20.58 22.71
N GLU A 347 1.44 -19.68 21.90
CA GLU A 347 1.85 -19.98 20.54
C GLU A 347 3.37 -20.07 20.42
N GLY A 348 3.83 -21.09 19.68
CA GLY A 348 5.24 -21.37 19.44
C GLY A 348 5.79 -20.68 18.18
N LYS A 349 7.01 -21.09 17.78
CA LYS A 349 7.75 -20.50 16.66
C LYS A 349 7.06 -20.67 15.30
N ASP A 350 6.25 -21.71 15.13
CA ASP A 350 5.59 -22.01 13.86
C ASP A 350 4.22 -21.35 13.71
N TYR A 351 3.76 -20.64 14.73
CA TYR A 351 2.48 -19.95 14.67
C TYR A 351 2.50 -18.85 13.61
N VAL A 352 1.55 -18.92 12.70
CA VAL A 352 1.30 -17.86 11.70
C VAL A 352 0.34 -16.86 12.31
N VAL A 353 0.80 -15.61 12.44
CA VAL A 353 0.03 -14.54 13.08
C VAL A 353 -1.22 -14.24 12.24
N ALA A 354 -2.36 -14.16 12.92
CA ALA A 354 -3.64 -13.78 12.31
C ALA A 354 -3.89 -12.27 12.44
N ASP A 355 -4.63 -11.70 11.46
CA ASP A 355 -5.06 -10.32 11.55
C ASP A 355 -5.95 -10.10 12.78
N GLY A 356 -5.61 -9.12 13.60
CA GLY A 356 -6.32 -8.81 14.83
C GLY A 356 -5.83 -9.58 16.07
N ASP A 357 -4.77 -10.36 16.00
CA ASP A 357 -4.19 -10.96 17.20
C ASP A 357 -3.67 -9.89 18.16
N VAL A 358 -4.01 -10.01 19.44
CA VAL A 358 -3.40 -9.24 20.55
C VAL A 358 -2.32 -10.13 21.16
N MET A 359 -1.05 -9.69 21.08
CA MET A 359 0.10 -10.53 21.34
C MET A 359 1.01 -9.96 22.43
N HIS A 360 1.50 -10.85 23.29
CA HIS A 360 2.54 -10.55 24.25
C HIS A 360 3.69 -11.54 24.07
N PHE A 361 4.83 -11.06 23.58
CA PHE A 361 6.00 -11.89 23.31
C PHE A 361 6.83 -12.15 24.55
N ARG A 362 7.20 -13.39 24.78
CA ARG A 362 8.15 -13.83 25.80
C ARG A 362 9.46 -14.19 25.12
N PHE A 363 10.54 -13.57 25.54
CA PHE A 363 11.88 -13.74 24.96
C PHE A 363 12.95 -13.76 26.05
N ASN A 364 14.10 -14.38 25.72
CA ASN A 364 15.33 -14.27 26.54
C ASN A 364 16.17 -13.11 26.03
N ASN A 365 16.75 -12.35 26.97
CA ASN A 365 17.77 -11.33 26.68
C ASN A 365 19.14 -11.98 26.42
#